data_e7a2b523c3d2029611a896563f8e78e1
#
_entry.id   e7a2b523c3d2029611a896563f8e78e1
#
_cell.length_a   1.000
_cell.length_b   1.000
_cell.length_c   1.000
_cell.angle_alpha   90.00
_cell.angle_beta   90.00
_cell.angle_gamma   90.00
#
_symmetry.space_group_name_H-M   'P 1'
#
loop_
_entity.id
_entity.type
_entity.pdbx_description
1 polymer ?
#
loop_
_entity_poly.entity_id
_entity_poly.type
_entity_poly.pdbx_seq_one_letter_code
_entity_poly.pdbx_strand_id
1 'polypeptide(L)'
;LRSLKSSPEAIMCNVATQSGGKSYTEHEKRLDVGLILFPDANQVQETSNQWAVGIDFGTTNSCVYFKENKENPKELEFKNRINLPYDPGTDEEEIEEVMQAHKEFVPSRIVPSPFMTILRERNYKESSAENLPFRSNFIYYVDQVLYAIQDLPDDKRPLKFNLKWDEAEQGRTKVQYFMAQTVLQTAVEAAANGVKRENLTFNFSYPEAYTANFTTSFKKVTRRAVNIGLADENYKTLEKTRFETESISSALYFAKGQEVPFVNNVVTIDIGGGTSDLSIWQDTKLLWRNSFRLAGKDVLINYLTNNLTLIKEISGNDDLLLESYQTLQSIRTNKSKLANGIELLVNSPQFGEAFKNRFSMVTGKEKGKELRDLTELTLSGILYYVSQVVNHLIESRV
;
A
#
# COMPACT_ATOMS: atom_id res chain seq x y z
N LEU A 1 -3.88 -13.54 -23.50
CA LEU A 1 -2.49 -13.93 -23.80
C LEU A 1 -2.50 -15.07 -24.83
N ARG A 2 -1.94 -14.86 -26.01
CA ARG A 2 -1.71 -15.94 -26.96
C ARG A 2 -0.38 -16.61 -26.60
N SER A 3 -0.35 -17.93 -26.63
CA SER A 3 0.90 -18.70 -26.54
C SER A 3 1.80 -18.31 -27.72
N LEU A 4 3.00 -17.84 -27.45
CA LEU A 4 4.02 -17.55 -28.45
C LEU A 4 4.91 -18.78 -28.62
N LYS A 5 5.33 -19.07 -29.87
CA LYS A 5 6.21 -20.21 -30.16
C LYS A 5 7.65 -19.99 -29.70
N SER A 6 8.03 -18.76 -29.42
CA SER A 6 9.33 -18.36 -28.89
C SER A 6 9.15 -17.16 -27.98
N SER A 7 10.09 -16.95 -27.03
CA SER A 7 10.12 -15.72 -26.22
C SER A 7 10.33 -14.53 -27.14
N PRO A 8 9.46 -13.52 -27.13
CA PRO A 8 9.69 -12.29 -27.89
C PRO A 8 10.80 -11.47 -27.22
N GLU A 9 11.60 -10.78 -28.01
CA GLU A 9 12.57 -9.78 -27.51
C GLU A 9 11.87 -8.53 -26.99
N ALA A 10 10.70 -8.25 -27.58
CA ALA A 10 9.86 -7.12 -27.19
C ALA A 10 8.38 -7.36 -27.54
N ILE A 11 7.49 -6.79 -26.76
CA ILE A 11 6.06 -6.69 -27.09
C ILE A 11 5.71 -5.21 -27.24
N MET A 12 5.26 -4.80 -28.43
CA MET A 12 4.70 -3.48 -28.65
C MET A 12 3.21 -3.49 -28.28
N CYS A 13 2.82 -2.61 -27.39
CA CYS A 13 1.45 -2.42 -26.99
C CYS A 13 0.81 -1.32 -27.82
N ASN A 14 -0.30 -1.62 -28.50
CA ASN A 14 -1.03 -0.64 -29.27
C ASN A 14 -2.45 -0.52 -28.71
N VAL A 15 -2.97 0.69 -28.67
CA VAL A 15 -4.38 0.96 -28.37
C VAL A 15 -5.09 1.36 -29.65
N ALA A 16 -6.19 0.67 -29.93
CA ALA A 16 -7.10 1.10 -31.00
C ALA A 16 -7.87 2.32 -30.48
N THR A 17 -7.70 3.47 -31.16
CA THR A 17 -8.50 4.65 -30.85
C THR A 17 -9.88 4.50 -31.44
N GLN A 18 -10.92 4.47 -30.61
CA GLN A 18 -12.31 4.57 -31.10
C GLN A 18 -12.70 6.05 -31.24
N SER A 19 -13.04 6.48 -32.44
CA SER A 19 -13.77 7.70 -32.63
C SER A 19 -15.18 7.35 -33.13
N GLY A 20 -16.20 7.70 -32.35
CA GLY A 20 -17.57 7.67 -32.81
C GLY A 20 -18.24 6.29 -32.94
N GLY A 21 -17.86 5.29 -32.14
CA GLY A 21 -18.62 4.02 -32.02
C GLY A 21 -18.52 3.07 -33.22
N LYS A 22 -17.56 3.26 -34.11
CA LYS A 22 -17.29 2.35 -35.21
C LYS A 22 -16.06 1.49 -34.93
N SER A 23 -16.19 0.19 -35.17
CA SER A 23 -15.08 -0.76 -35.14
C SER A 23 -14.12 -0.45 -36.30
N TYR A 24 -12.83 -0.29 -36.00
CA TYR A 24 -11.81 0.01 -36.98
C TYR A 24 -11.37 -1.24 -37.73
N THR A 25 -11.28 -1.14 -39.06
CA THR A 25 -10.62 -2.09 -39.92
C THR A 25 -9.11 -1.91 -39.87
N GLU A 26 -8.33 -2.92 -40.24
CA GLU A 26 -6.89 -3.12 -40.01
C GLU A 26 -5.92 -1.98 -40.41
N HIS A 27 -6.39 -0.87 -40.95
CA HIS A 27 -5.54 0.22 -41.45
C HIS A 27 -5.68 1.56 -40.74
N GLU A 28 -6.52 1.67 -39.73
CA GLU A 28 -6.72 2.95 -39.03
C GLU A 28 -5.87 3.04 -37.77
N LYS A 29 -5.02 4.04 -37.75
CA LYS A 29 -4.12 4.55 -36.71
C LYS A 29 -4.17 3.80 -35.38
N ARG A 30 -3.30 2.83 -35.23
CA ARG A 30 -2.90 2.31 -33.93
C ARG A 30 -1.93 3.30 -33.30
N LEU A 31 -2.23 3.77 -32.11
CA LEU A 31 -1.26 4.48 -31.31
C LEU A 31 -0.41 3.45 -30.57
N ASP A 32 0.89 3.48 -30.80
CA ASP A 32 1.84 2.70 -30.02
C ASP A 32 1.91 3.34 -28.63
N VAL A 33 1.43 2.60 -27.62
CA VAL A 33 1.29 3.12 -26.25
C VAL A 33 2.31 2.54 -25.29
N GLY A 34 3.18 1.66 -25.77
CA GLY A 34 4.25 1.13 -24.96
C GLY A 34 5.01 -0.01 -25.60
N LEU A 35 6.22 -0.19 -25.13
CA LEU A 35 7.13 -1.27 -25.50
C LEU A 35 7.57 -2.02 -24.23
N ILE A 36 7.29 -3.32 -24.19
CA ILE A 36 7.80 -4.21 -23.16
C ILE A 36 9.03 -4.90 -23.74
N LEU A 37 10.20 -4.59 -23.19
CA LEU A 37 11.45 -5.25 -23.54
C LEU A 37 11.66 -6.48 -22.63
N PHE A 38 12.11 -7.55 -23.23
CA PHE A 38 12.54 -8.77 -22.52
C PHE A 38 14.05 -8.95 -22.74
N PRO A 39 14.90 -8.20 -21.97
CA PRO A 39 16.33 -8.43 -22.07
C PRO A 39 16.62 -9.84 -21.56
N ASP A 40 17.26 -10.66 -22.39
CA ASP A 40 17.76 -11.99 -22.06
C ASP A 40 16.81 -12.81 -21.16
N ALA A 41 15.66 -13.18 -21.70
CA ALA A 41 14.69 -14.01 -20.98
C ALA A 41 15.34 -15.35 -20.62
N ASN A 42 15.94 -15.41 -19.44
CA ASN A 42 16.26 -16.69 -18.82
C ASN A 42 14.95 -17.48 -18.78
N GLN A 43 14.92 -18.64 -19.44
CA GLN A 43 13.76 -19.50 -19.41
C GLN A 43 13.58 -19.98 -17.97
N VAL A 44 12.62 -19.38 -17.26
CA VAL A 44 12.26 -19.86 -15.94
C VAL A 44 11.51 -21.18 -16.12
N GLN A 45 12.03 -22.23 -15.53
CA GLN A 45 11.36 -23.52 -15.56
C GLN A 45 10.06 -23.45 -14.74
N GLU A 46 8.93 -23.73 -15.37
CA GLU A 46 7.65 -23.81 -14.67
C GLU A 46 7.67 -24.90 -13.59
N THR A 47 7.13 -24.55 -12.43
CA THR A 47 7.01 -25.45 -11.30
C THR A 47 5.54 -25.78 -11.00
N SER A 48 5.30 -26.83 -10.23
CA SER A 48 3.98 -27.14 -9.66
C SER A 48 3.72 -26.40 -8.34
N ASN A 49 4.63 -25.53 -7.91
CA ASN A 49 4.53 -24.80 -6.65
C ASN A 49 3.28 -23.92 -6.61
N GLN A 50 2.72 -23.81 -5.42
CA GLN A 50 1.56 -22.98 -5.15
C GLN A 50 1.96 -21.86 -4.20
N TRP A 51 1.55 -20.66 -4.50
CA TRP A 51 1.70 -19.51 -3.61
C TRP A 51 0.37 -19.10 -3.00
N ALA A 52 0.30 -19.11 -1.68
CA ALA A 52 -0.73 -18.43 -0.93
C ALA A 52 -0.21 -17.05 -0.53
N VAL A 53 -0.77 -16.02 -1.15
CA VAL A 53 -0.35 -14.62 -0.97
C VAL A 53 -1.26 -13.95 0.03
N GLY A 54 -0.69 -13.28 1.01
CA GLY A 54 -1.38 -12.36 1.93
C GLY A 54 -1.05 -10.92 1.58
N ILE A 55 -2.05 -10.08 1.38
CA ILE A 55 -1.89 -8.65 1.17
C ILE A 55 -2.61 -7.91 2.29
N ASP A 56 -1.84 -7.20 3.08
CA ASP A 56 -2.35 -6.22 4.03
C ASP A 56 -2.33 -4.84 3.39
N PHE A 57 -3.52 -4.31 3.15
CA PHE A 57 -3.71 -2.98 2.60
C PHE A 57 -3.88 -1.99 3.75
N GLY A 58 -2.77 -1.51 4.28
CA GLY A 58 -2.76 -0.58 5.40
C GLY A 58 -3.08 0.86 5.01
N THR A 59 -3.40 1.69 6.00
CA THR A 59 -3.67 3.13 5.80
C THR A 59 -2.42 3.89 5.38
N THR A 60 -1.28 3.55 5.98
CA THR A 60 0.02 4.19 5.76
C THR A 60 0.93 3.31 4.92
N ASN A 61 1.03 2.05 5.28
CA ASN A 61 1.88 1.07 4.61
C ASN A 61 1.07 -0.15 4.21
N SER A 62 1.43 -0.73 3.08
CA SER A 62 0.92 -2.03 2.63
C SER A 62 2.05 -3.04 2.64
N CYS A 63 1.71 -4.29 2.93
CA CYS A 63 2.69 -5.37 2.89
C CYS A 63 2.15 -6.58 2.13
N VAL A 64 3.08 -7.34 1.57
CA VAL A 64 2.79 -8.56 0.84
C VAL A 64 3.64 -9.69 1.39
N TYR A 65 3.00 -10.74 1.80
CA TYR A 65 3.63 -11.98 2.22
C TYR A 65 3.19 -13.11 1.30
N PHE A 66 4.04 -14.08 1.10
CA PHE A 66 3.66 -15.30 0.42
C PHE A 66 4.12 -16.53 1.18
N LYS A 67 3.37 -17.59 1.02
CA LYS A 67 3.68 -18.92 1.50
C LYS A 67 3.74 -19.86 0.32
N GLU A 68 4.90 -20.44 0.10
CA GLU A 68 5.11 -21.45 -0.94
C GLU A 68 4.80 -22.83 -0.37
N ASN A 69 3.83 -23.52 -0.95
CA ASN A 69 3.41 -24.86 -0.54
C ASN A 69 3.14 -24.94 0.99
N LYS A 70 3.97 -25.68 1.72
CA LYS A 70 3.88 -25.87 3.18
C LYS A 70 4.96 -25.10 3.96
N GLU A 71 5.76 -24.27 3.29
CA GLU A 71 6.81 -23.48 3.95
C GLU A 71 6.22 -22.39 4.87
N ASN A 72 7.08 -21.79 5.68
CA ASN A 72 6.70 -20.62 6.46
C ASN A 72 6.46 -19.40 5.55
N PRO A 73 5.54 -18.50 5.91
CA PRO A 73 5.35 -17.27 5.16
C PRO A 73 6.63 -16.43 5.11
N LYS A 74 6.89 -15.86 3.95
CA LYS A 74 8.02 -14.96 3.70
C LYS A 74 7.49 -13.62 3.20
N GLU A 75 8.19 -12.56 3.54
CA GLU A 75 7.95 -11.24 3.00
C GLU A 75 8.30 -11.21 1.52
N LEU A 76 7.45 -10.57 0.72
CA LEU A 76 7.66 -10.48 -0.72
C LEU A 76 8.33 -9.15 -1.07
N GLU A 77 9.52 -9.23 -1.59
CA GLU A 77 10.23 -8.10 -2.18
C GLU A 77 9.96 -8.05 -3.70
N PHE A 78 9.63 -6.89 -4.23
CA PHE A 78 9.48 -6.74 -5.68
C PHE A 78 10.84 -6.52 -6.34
N LYS A 79 11.39 -7.57 -6.93
CA LYS A 79 12.70 -7.61 -7.61
C LYS A 79 12.55 -7.58 -9.13
N ASN A 80 11.56 -8.34 -9.62
CA ASN A 80 11.28 -8.51 -11.04
C ASN A 80 10.12 -7.59 -11.44
N ARG A 81 10.43 -6.35 -11.77
CA ARG A 81 9.41 -5.33 -12.02
C ARG A 81 9.06 -5.26 -13.49
N ILE A 82 7.80 -4.90 -13.75
CA ILE A 82 7.32 -4.67 -15.10
C ILE A 82 7.55 -3.20 -15.44
N ASN A 83 8.19 -2.95 -16.59
CA ASN A 83 8.25 -1.63 -17.16
C ASN A 83 6.85 -1.17 -17.57
N LEU A 84 6.52 0.07 -17.25
CA LEU A 84 5.29 0.69 -17.73
C LEU A 84 5.33 0.86 -19.26
N PRO A 85 4.15 0.75 -19.90
CA PRO A 85 4.04 1.17 -21.27
C PRO A 85 4.43 2.65 -21.40
N TYR A 86 5.33 2.93 -22.30
CA TYR A 86 5.75 4.27 -22.68
C TYR A 86 4.72 4.86 -23.63
N ASP A 87 4.14 6.00 -23.28
CA ASP A 87 3.36 6.83 -24.20
C ASP A 87 4.30 7.95 -24.67
N PRO A 88 4.82 7.86 -25.89
CA PRO A 88 5.72 8.91 -26.40
C PRO A 88 4.87 10.14 -26.70
N GLY A 89 4.44 10.88 -25.67
CA GLY A 89 3.73 12.14 -25.87
C GLY A 89 4.25 12.92 -27.09
N THR A 90 3.49 13.88 -27.54
CA THR A 90 3.81 14.62 -28.77
C THR A 90 4.74 15.79 -28.52
N ASP A 91 5.02 16.14 -27.29
CA ASP A 91 5.94 17.21 -26.91
C ASP A 91 7.02 16.75 -25.90
N GLU A 92 8.12 17.52 -25.82
CA GLU A 92 9.25 17.19 -24.95
C GLU A 92 8.88 17.19 -23.45
N GLU A 93 7.96 18.06 -23.03
CA GLU A 93 7.51 18.16 -21.64
C GLU A 93 6.72 16.91 -21.23
N GLU A 94 5.87 16.39 -22.13
CA GLU A 94 5.14 15.14 -21.92
C GLU A 94 6.09 13.93 -21.86
N ILE A 95 7.13 13.92 -22.69
CA ILE A 95 8.17 12.88 -22.69
C ILE A 95 8.92 12.85 -21.37
N GLU A 96 9.34 13.99 -20.85
CA GLU A 96 10.02 14.09 -19.55
C GLU A 96 9.11 13.60 -18.41
N GLU A 97 7.84 13.97 -18.41
CA GLU A 97 6.87 13.53 -17.41
C GLU A 97 6.66 12.00 -17.44
N VAL A 98 6.61 11.41 -18.63
CA VAL A 98 6.50 9.95 -18.79
C VAL A 98 7.76 9.26 -18.31
N MET A 99 8.93 9.77 -18.65
CA MET A 99 10.21 9.23 -18.21
C MET A 99 10.35 9.27 -16.69
N GLN A 100 9.91 10.35 -16.06
CA GLN A 100 9.92 10.46 -14.61
C GLN A 100 8.95 9.49 -13.95
N ALA A 101 7.72 9.37 -14.46
CA ALA A 101 6.76 8.39 -13.96
C ALA A 101 7.27 6.95 -14.10
N HIS A 102 7.99 6.65 -15.18
CA HIS A 102 8.65 5.36 -15.35
C HIS A 102 9.68 5.10 -14.26
N LYS A 103 10.54 6.07 -13.95
CA LYS A 103 11.53 5.96 -12.86
C LYS A 103 10.88 5.75 -11.49
N GLU A 104 9.74 6.39 -11.25
CA GLU A 104 8.99 6.26 -10.00
C GLU A 104 8.30 4.90 -9.86
N PHE A 105 7.73 4.37 -10.95
CA PHE A 105 7.06 3.08 -10.95
C PHE A 105 8.03 1.90 -10.90
N VAL A 106 9.19 2.03 -11.54
CA VAL A 106 10.26 1.03 -11.53
C VAL A 106 11.47 1.64 -10.84
N PRO A 107 11.43 1.82 -9.51
CA PRO A 107 12.58 2.36 -8.80
C PRO A 107 13.81 1.50 -9.05
N SER A 108 14.99 2.11 -9.03
CA SER A 108 16.28 1.45 -9.28
C SER A 108 16.61 0.35 -8.26
N ARG A 109 15.90 0.31 -7.14
CA ARG A 109 16.11 -0.62 -6.04
C ARG A 109 15.02 -1.69 -5.97
N ILE A 110 15.37 -2.77 -5.29
CA ILE A 110 14.40 -3.73 -4.78
C ILE A 110 13.43 -2.96 -3.86
N VAL A 111 12.12 -3.15 -4.07
CA VAL A 111 11.11 -2.59 -3.18
C VAL A 111 10.84 -3.59 -2.07
N PRO A 112 11.25 -3.29 -0.84
CA PRO A 112 10.93 -4.14 0.29
C PRO A 112 9.42 -4.03 0.62
N SER A 113 8.91 -5.01 1.30
CA SER A 113 7.65 -4.92 2.03
C SER A 113 8.00 -4.61 3.52
N PRO A 114 7.26 -3.76 4.24
CA PRO A 114 6.15 -2.95 3.78
C PRO A 114 6.59 -1.75 2.92
N PHE A 115 5.71 -1.30 2.01
CA PHE A 115 5.88 -0.09 1.24
C PHE A 115 4.71 0.87 1.49
N MET A 116 4.92 2.16 1.30
CA MET A 116 3.88 3.16 1.60
C MET A 116 2.67 3.04 0.67
N THR A 117 1.49 3.19 1.26
CA THR A 117 0.19 3.14 0.55
C THR A 117 -0.09 4.48 -0.12
N ILE A 118 0.68 4.79 -1.15
CA ILE A 118 0.61 6.06 -1.88
C ILE A 118 0.41 5.76 -3.36
N LEU A 119 -0.46 6.55 -3.98
CA LEU A 119 -0.69 6.54 -5.42
C LEU A 119 -0.33 7.91 -5.99
N ARG A 120 0.45 7.94 -7.07
CA ARG A 120 0.63 9.15 -7.87
C ARG A 120 -0.45 9.23 -8.91
N GLU A 121 -1.17 10.34 -8.96
CA GLU A 121 -2.12 10.65 -10.03
C GLU A 121 -1.46 11.54 -11.08
N ARG A 122 -1.90 11.40 -12.30
CA ARG A 122 -1.67 12.36 -13.36
C ARG A 122 -2.98 13.01 -13.74
N ASN A 123 -3.00 14.34 -13.71
CA ASN A 123 -4.13 15.09 -14.21
C ASN A 123 -4.04 15.17 -15.75
N TYR A 124 -4.44 14.12 -16.44
CA TYR A 124 -4.65 14.23 -17.86
C TYR A 124 -5.92 15.04 -18.12
N LYS A 125 -5.80 16.05 -18.99
CA LYS A 125 -6.96 16.74 -19.53
C LYS A 125 -7.87 15.70 -20.21
N GLU A 126 -9.09 15.69 -19.82
CA GLU A 126 -10.24 14.81 -19.99
C GLU A 126 -10.49 14.12 -21.35
N SER A 127 -9.61 14.11 -22.34
CA SER A 127 -10.08 13.92 -23.70
C SER A 127 -10.09 12.50 -24.24
N SER A 128 -9.54 11.45 -23.63
CA SER A 128 -9.63 10.14 -24.29
C SER A 128 -9.22 8.87 -23.54
N ALA A 129 -8.85 8.94 -22.28
CA ALA A 129 -8.18 7.82 -21.63
C ALA A 129 -8.92 7.23 -20.41
N GLU A 130 -10.22 7.47 -20.30
CA GLU A 130 -11.04 7.05 -19.15
C GLU A 130 -11.02 5.54 -18.84
N ASN A 131 -10.53 4.72 -19.77
CA ASN A 131 -10.64 3.27 -19.67
C ASN A 131 -9.30 2.51 -19.52
N LEU A 132 -8.16 3.20 -19.46
CA LEU A 132 -6.90 2.50 -19.28
C LEU A 132 -6.50 2.48 -17.78
N PRO A 133 -6.54 1.32 -17.12
CA PRO A 133 -6.38 1.22 -15.67
C PRO A 133 -5.01 1.68 -15.14
N PHE A 134 -4.02 1.89 -16.01
CA PHE A 134 -2.65 2.20 -15.61
C PHE A 134 -2.11 3.53 -16.14
N ARG A 135 -2.87 4.27 -16.97
CA ARG A 135 -2.34 5.43 -17.69
C ARG A 135 -2.05 6.63 -16.82
N SER A 136 -2.71 6.76 -15.66
CA SER A 136 -2.66 7.98 -14.86
C SER A 136 -2.47 7.77 -13.36
N ASN A 137 -2.39 6.52 -12.89
CA ASN A 137 -2.34 6.24 -11.47
C ASN A 137 -1.34 5.12 -11.19
N PHE A 138 -0.26 5.44 -10.49
CA PHE A 138 0.80 4.48 -10.18
C PHE A 138 1.05 4.39 -8.69
N ILE A 139 1.43 3.20 -8.20
CA ILE A 139 1.98 3.08 -6.86
C ILE A 139 3.25 3.92 -6.81
N TYR A 140 3.29 4.84 -5.86
CA TYR A 140 4.45 5.67 -5.64
C TYR A 140 5.36 5.01 -4.59
N TYR A 141 6.46 4.44 -5.05
CA TYR A 141 7.47 3.89 -4.16
C TYR A 141 8.41 4.99 -3.72
N VAL A 142 8.43 5.27 -2.43
CA VAL A 142 9.31 6.28 -1.84
C VAL A 142 10.74 5.75 -1.84
N ASP A 143 11.57 6.26 -2.75
CA ASP A 143 12.99 5.93 -2.82
C ASP A 143 13.81 6.85 -1.91
N GLN A 144 13.53 8.15 -1.99
CA GLN A 144 14.13 9.17 -1.13
C GLN A 144 13.04 10.09 -0.57
N VAL A 145 12.94 10.13 0.76
CA VAL A 145 11.88 10.88 1.45
C VAL A 145 11.92 12.37 1.14
N LEU A 146 13.11 12.96 1.06
CA LEU A 146 13.27 14.38 0.73
C LEU A 146 12.63 14.73 -0.60
N TYR A 147 12.92 13.96 -1.66
CA TYR A 147 12.33 14.19 -2.98
C TYR A 147 10.80 13.98 -2.97
N ALA A 148 10.33 12.98 -2.23
CA ALA A 148 8.89 12.77 -2.08
C ALA A 148 8.20 13.95 -1.40
N ILE A 149 8.85 14.60 -0.41
CA ILE A 149 8.32 15.80 0.24
C ILE A 149 8.37 17.00 -0.74
N GLN A 150 9.43 17.14 -1.53
CA GLN A 150 9.56 18.18 -2.55
C GLN A 150 8.50 18.06 -3.65
N ASP A 151 8.05 16.85 -3.96
CA ASP A 151 6.99 16.58 -4.95
C ASP A 151 5.58 16.92 -4.46
N LEU A 152 5.35 17.06 -3.15
CA LEU A 152 4.01 17.33 -2.59
C LEU A 152 3.31 18.59 -3.14
N PRO A 153 4.02 19.69 -3.45
CA PRO A 153 3.39 20.88 -4.04
C PRO A 153 2.88 20.67 -5.47
N ASP A 154 3.33 19.63 -6.18
CA ASP A 154 2.97 19.40 -7.58
C ASP A 154 1.47 19.01 -7.71
N ASP A 155 0.65 19.98 -8.14
CA ASP A 155 -0.78 19.77 -8.35
C ASP A 155 -1.09 19.11 -9.70
N LYS A 156 -0.12 19.02 -10.62
CA LYS A 156 -0.29 18.29 -11.89
C LYS A 156 -0.17 16.78 -11.69
N ARG A 157 0.63 16.36 -10.72
CA ARG A 157 0.92 14.96 -10.40
C ARG A 157 0.77 14.68 -8.90
N PRO A 158 -0.42 14.91 -8.32
CA PRO A 158 -0.60 14.84 -6.87
C PRO A 158 -0.37 13.44 -6.33
N LEU A 159 0.28 13.38 -5.17
CA LEU A 159 0.36 12.17 -4.37
C LEU A 159 -0.93 11.99 -3.55
N LYS A 160 -1.53 10.82 -3.62
CA LYS A 160 -2.74 10.44 -2.89
C LYS A 160 -2.40 9.50 -1.74
N PHE A 161 -2.73 9.97 -0.57
CA PHE A 161 -2.63 9.27 0.71
C PHE A 161 -4.00 8.81 1.18
N ASN A 162 -4.04 8.02 2.24
CA ASN A 162 -5.29 7.57 2.88
C ASN A 162 -6.24 6.80 1.97
N LEU A 163 -5.72 6.11 0.97
CA LEU A 163 -6.52 5.36 -0.01
C LEU A 163 -7.51 4.40 0.65
N LYS A 164 -7.11 3.79 1.76
CA LYS A 164 -7.91 2.80 2.51
C LYS A 164 -9.26 3.37 2.97
N TRP A 165 -9.34 4.69 3.23
CA TRP A 165 -10.51 5.37 3.79
C TRP A 165 -11.23 6.27 2.79
N ASP A 166 -10.86 6.24 1.53
CA ASP A 166 -11.51 7.03 0.49
C ASP A 166 -12.81 6.32 0.03
N GLU A 167 -13.93 6.73 0.63
CA GLU A 167 -15.26 6.17 0.36
C GLU A 167 -15.91 6.70 -0.92
N ALA A 168 -15.38 7.78 -1.50
CA ALA A 168 -15.88 8.35 -2.74
C ALA A 168 -15.75 7.36 -3.90
N GLU A 169 -16.58 7.48 -4.92
CA GLU A 169 -16.53 6.60 -6.08
C GLU A 169 -15.18 6.64 -6.79
N GLN A 170 -14.60 7.83 -6.91
CA GLN A 170 -13.25 8.02 -7.43
C GLN A 170 -12.18 7.38 -6.54
N GLY A 171 -12.35 7.43 -5.21
CA GLY A 171 -11.47 6.77 -4.26
C GLY A 171 -11.44 5.26 -4.43
N ARG A 172 -12.61 4.64 -4.67
CA ARG A 172 -12.70 3.20 -4.94
C ARG A 172 -11.95 2.80 -6.20
N THR A 173 -11.97 3.62 -7.22
CA THR A 173 -11.18 3.41 -8.43
C THR A 173 -9.68 3.47 -8.15
N LYS A 174 -9.22 4.39 -7.31
CA LYS A 174 -7.81 4.49 -6.87
C LYS A 174 -7.38 3.25 -6.08
N VAL A 175 -8.20 2.79 -5.15
CA VAL A 175 -7.97 1.53 -4.43
C VAL A 175 -7.84 0.37 -5.40
N GLN A 176 -8.72 0.30 -6.41
CA GLN A 176 -8.65 -0.73 -7.43
C GLN A 176 -7.33 -0.69 -8.21
N TYR A 177 -6.84 0.49 -8.58
CA TYR A 177 -5.56 0.63 -9.29
C TYR A 177 -4.39 0.21 -8.41
N PHE A 178 -4.33 0.67 -7.17
CA PHE A 178 -3.29 0.28 -6.22
C PHE A 178 -3.23 -1.23 -6.04
N MET A 179 -4.37 -1.84 -5.75
CA MET A 179 -4.48 -3.29 -5.56
C MET A 179 -4.15 -4.08 -6.82
N ALA A 180 -4.61 -3.63 -7.99
CA ALA A 180 -4.33 -4.32 -9.25
C ALA A 180 -2.84 -4.31 -9.58
N GLN A 181 -2.15 -3.22 -9.32
CA GLN A 181 -0.71 -3.13 -9.51
C GLN A 181 0.06 -3.99 -8.50
N THR A 182 -0.36 -4.00 -7.23
CA THR A 182 0.22 -4.88 -6.22
C THR A 182 0.07 -6.35 -6.61
N VAL A 183 -1.12 -6.76 -7.06
CA VAL A 183 -1.38 -8.13 -7.54
C VAL A 183 -0.55 -8.45 -8.77
N LEU A 184 -0.46 -7.52 -9.73
CA LEU A 184 0.33 -7.69 -10.95
C LEU A 184 1.81 -7.90 -10.63
N GLN A 185 2.39 -7.07 -9.77
CA GLN A 185 3.79 -7.20 -9.36
C GLN A 185 4.04 -8.51 -8.60
N THR A 186 3.11 -8.90 -7.73
CA THR A 186 3.15 -10.21 -7.07
C THR A 186 3.13 -11.36 -8.07
N ALA A 187 2.29 -11.27 -9.09
CA ALA A 187 2.22 -12.30 -10.14
C ALA A 187 3.50 -12.37 -10.97
N VAL A 188 4.16 -11.23 -11.20
CA VAL A 188 5.47 -11.18 -11.88
C VAL A 188 6.55 -11.84 -11.04
N GLU A 189 6.60 -11.56 -9.74
CA GLU A 189 7.55 -12.23 -8.84
C GLU A 189 7.30 -13.75 -8.79
N ALA A 190 6.04 -14.16 -8.74
CA ALA A 190 5.68 -15.58 -8.79
C ALA A 190 6.13 -16.23 -10.09
N ALA A 191 5.87 -15.58 -11.23
CA ALA A 191 6.29 -16.07 -12.55
C ALA A 191 7.82 -16.17 -12.67
N ALA A 192 8.55 -15.19 -12.13
CA ALA A 192 10.02 -15.22 -12.08
C ALA A 192 10.56 -16.38 -11.23
N ASN A 193 9.75 -16.94 -10.33
CA ASN A 193 10.04 -18.14 -9.55
C ASN A 193 9.40 -19.43 -10.15
N GLY A 194 8.90 -19.37 -11.37
CA GLY A 194 8.30 -20.50 -12.08
C GLY A 194 6.88 -20.86 -11.64
N VAL A 195 6.25 -20.04 -10.79
CA VAL A 195 4.90 -20.31 -10.29
C VAL A 195 3.86 -19.80 -11.28
N LYS A 196 2.98 -20.69 -11.70
CA LYS A 196 1.91 -20.35 -12.65
C LYS A 196 0.83 -19.47 -12.00
N ARG A 197 0.22 -18.60 -12.81
CA ARG A 197 -0.88 -17.72 -12.39
C ARG A 197 -2.04 -18.48 -11.72
N GLU A 198 -2.40 -19.65 -12.27
CA GLU A 198 -3.45 -20.51 -11.73
C GLU A 198 -3.12 -21.12 -10.37
N ASN A 199 -1.85 -21.10 -9.97
CA ASN A 199 -1.37 -21.59 -8.69
C ASN A 199 -1.29 -20.49 -7.61
N LEU A 200 -1.74 -19.27 -7.92
CA LEU A 200 -1.81 -18.17 -6.97
C LEU A 200 -3.17 -18.14 -6.27
N THR A 201 -3.14 -17.94 -4.95
CA THR A 201 -4.32 -17.63 -4.14
C THR A 201 -4.05 -16.35 -3.36
N PHE A 202 -5.06 -15.48 -3.24
CA PHE A 202 -4.92 -14.18 -2.59
C PHE A 202 -5.80 -14.10 -1.35
N ASN A 203 -5.22 -13.61 -0.26
CA ASN A 203 -5.90 -13.32 0.99
C ASN A 203 -5.72 -11.84 1.32
N PHE A 204 -6.79 -11.14 1.63
CA PHE A 204 -6.78 -9.71 1.96
C PHE A 204 -7.31 -9.50 3.36
N SER A 205 -6.66 -8.63 4.11
CA SER A 205 -7.17 -8.12 5.38
C SER A 205 -7.99 -6.85 5.18
N TYR A 206 -8.93 -6.59 6.07
CA TYR A 206 -9.72 -5.37 6.14
C TYR A 206 -10.12 -5.06 7.59
N PRO A 207 -10.23 -3.76 7.97
CA PRO A 207 -10.60 -3.39 9.33
C PRO A 207 -12.09 -3.63 9.59
N GLU A 208 -12.44 -4.01 10.81
CA GLU A 208 -13.84 -4.13 11.23
C GLU A 208 -14.53 -2.77 11.37
N ALA A 209 -13.78 -1.70 11.46
CA ALA A 209 -14.30 -0.34 11.43
C ALA A 209 -15.00 0.04 10.11
N TYR A 210 -14.88 -0.79 9.08
CA TYR A 210 -15.66 -0.60 7.84
C TYR A 210 -17.14 -0.85 8.08
N THR A 211 -17.99 0.04 7.58
CA THR A 211 -19.44 -0.22 7.50
C THR A 211 -19.71 -1.42 6.59
N ALA A 212 -20.87 -2.07 6.75
CA ALA A 212 -21.26 -3.21 5.92
C ALA A 212 -21.23 -2.89 4.41
N ASN A 213 -21.67 -1.69 4.04
CA ASN A 213 -21.66 -1.23 2.66
C ASN A 213 -20.21 -1.02 2.15
N PHE A 214 -19.35 -0.46 2.98
CA PHE A 214 -17.95 -0.25 2.61
C PHE A 214 -17.20 -1.57 2.50
N THR A 215 -17.40 -2.51 3.42
CA THR A 215 -16.86 -3.86 3.36
C THR A 215 -17.26 -4.57 2.06
N THR A 216 -18.54 -4.51 1.69
CA THR A 216 -19.04 -5.11 0.46
C THR A 216 -18.38 -4.47 -0.77
N SER A 217 -18.29 -3.14 -0.78
CA SER A 217 -17.62 -2.39 -1.85
C SER A 217 -16.14 -2.73 -1.94
N PHE A 218 -15.42 -2.76 -0.83
CA PHE A 218 -14.00 -3.12 -0.75
C PHE A 218 -13.75 -4.52 -1.33
N LYS A 219 -14.53 -5.52 -0.89
CA LYS A 219 -14.42 -6.89 -1.41
C LYS A 219 -14.67 -6.97 -2.91
N LYS A 220 -15.65 -6.22 -3.43
CA LYS A 220 -15.94 -6.15 -4.87
C LYS A 220 -14.78 -5.51 -5.66
N VAL A 221 -14.28 -4.37 -5.20
CA VAL A 221 -13.16 -3.63 -5.82
C VAL A 221 -11.89 -4.48 -5.83
N THR A 222 -11.57 -5.13 -4.71
CA THR A 222 -10.39 -5.97 -4.57
C THR A 222 -10.45 -7.21 -5.47
N ARG A 223 -11.60 -7.89 -5.55
CA ARG A 223 -11.78 -9.00 -6.50
C ARG A 223 -11.57 -8.56 -7.94
N ARG A 224 -12.12 -7.41 -8.31
CA ARG A 224 -11.90 -6.83 -9.65
C ARG A 224 -10.42 -6.49 -9.89
N ALA A 225 -9.73 -5.98 -8.87
CA ALA A 225 -8.31 -5.69 -8.93
C ALA A 225 -7.47 -6.97 -9.17
N VAL A 226 -7.81 -8.08 -8.50
CA VAL A 226 -7.16 -9.39 -8.72
C VAL A 226 -7.33 -9.83 -10.17
N ASN A 227 -8.55 -9.71 -10.73
CA ASN A 227 -8.78 -10.08 -12.14
C ASN A 227 -7.97 -9.22 -13.10
N ILE A 228 -7.91 -7.91 -12.87
CA ILE A 228 -7.11 -6.99 -13.68
C ILE A 228 -5.62 -7.32 -13.56
N GLY A 229 -5.11 -7.44 -12.34
CA GLY A 229 -3.70 -7.70 -12.07
C GLY A 229 -3.22 -9.04 -12.62
N LEU A 230 -4.08 -10.06 -12.63
CA LEU A 230 -3.76 -11.36 -13.22
C LEU A 230 -4.10 -11.47 -14.72
N ALA A 231 -4.70 -10.45 -15.32
CA ALA A 231 -5.24 -10.51 -16.67
C ALA A 231 -6.15 -11.75 -16.89
N ASP A 232 -7.02 -12.04 -15.91
CA ASP A 232 -7.91 -13.20 -15.94
C ASP A 232 -9.33 -12.76 -16.36
N GLU A 233 -9.62 -12.84 -17.64
CA GLU A 233 -10.92 -12.50 -18.20
C GLU A 233 -12.04 -13.47 -17.77
N ASN A 234 -11.70 -14.70 -17.37
CA ASN A 234 -12.68 -15.73 -17.04
C ASN A 234 -13.07 -15.74 -15.55
N TYR A 235 -12.58 -14.81 -14.74
CA TYR A 235 -12.91 -14.67 -13.32
C TYR A 235 -12.65 -15.92 -12.45
N LYS A 236 -11.91 -16.90 -12.95
CA LYS A 236 -11.63 -18.15 -12.21
C LYS A 236 -10.89 -17.91 -10.89
N THR A 237 -10.17 -16.80 -10.79
CA THR A 237 -9.42 -16.43 -9.58
C THR A 237 -10.31 -15.85 -8.48
N LEU A 238 -11.58 -15.51 -8.76
CA LEU A 238 -12.50 -15.01 -7.74
C LEU A 238 -12.73 -16.02 -6.62
N GLU A 239 -12.80 -17.30 -6.94
CA GLU A 239 -12.97 -18.39 -5.95
C GLU A 239 -11.73 -18.54 -5.07
N LYS A 240 -10.57 -18.06 -5.55
CA LYS A 240 -9.30 -18.12 -4.84
C LYS A 240 -8.98 -16.85 -4.05
N THR A 241 -9.89 -15.87 -4.03
CA THR A 241 -9.72 -14.62 -3.29
C THR A 241 -10.49 -14.69 -1.99
N ARG A 242 -9.78 -14.65 -0.87
CA ARG A 242 -10.32 -14.73 0.50
C ARG A 242 -10.16 -13.39 1.21
N PHE A 243 -10.99 -13.18 2.21
CA PHE A 243 -10.98 -11.96 3.02
C PHE A 243 -11.09 -12.34 4.49
N GLU A 244 -10.25 -11.70 5.30
CA GLU A 244 -10.28 -11.85 6.76
C GLU A 244 -10.16 -10.46 7.39
N THR A 245 -10.55 -10.32 8.64
CA THR A 245 -10.38 -9.06 9.36
C THR A 245 -8.96 -8.88 9.86
N GLU A 246 -8.53 -7.64 10.02
CA GLU A 246 -7.16 -7.32 10.49
C GLU A 246 -6.93 -7.90 11.89
N SER A 247 -7.91 -7.79 12.78
CA SER A 247 -7.84 -8.34 14.13
C SER A 247 -7.61 -9.86 14.18
N ILE A 248 -8.29 -10.62 13.29
CA ILE A 248 -8.09 -12.08 13.18
C ILE A 248 -6.76 -12.38 12.49
N SER A 249 -6.40 -11.64 11.44
CA SER A 249 -5.14 -11.85 10.71
C SER A 249 -3.93 -11.65 11.61
N SER A 250 -3.94 -10.61 12.43
CA SER A 250 -2.92 -10.30 13.44
C SER A 250 -2.83 -11.41 14.51
N ALA A 251 -3.98 -11.85 15.05
CA ALA A 251 -4.03 -12.95 16.01
C ALA A 251 -3.46 -14.27 15.44
N LEU A 252 -3.82 -14.60 14.19
CA LEU A 252 -3.31 -15.80 13.52
C LEU A 252 -1.81 -15.74 13.25
N TYR A 253 -1.28 -14.54 12.98
CA TYR A 253 0.17 -14.34 12.85
C TYR A 253 0.89 -14.71 14.14
N PHE A 254 0.42 -14.21 15.30
CA PHE A 254 1.03 -14.56 16.58
C PHE A 254 0.86 -16.04 16.92
N ALA A 255 -0.35 -16.58 16.76
CA ALA A 255 -0.63 -17.96 17.13
C ALA A 255 0.12 -19.01 16.29
N LYS A 256 0.24 -18.76 14.97
CA LYS A 256 0.81 -19.74 14.02
C LYS A 256 2.16 -19.34 13.46
N GLY A 257 2.40 -18.05 13.27
CA GLY A 257 3.65 -17.53 12.70
C GLY A 257 4.73 -17.36 13.75
N GLN A 258 4.37 -16.89 14.95
CA GLN A 258 5.30 -16.67 16.06
C GLN A 258 5.19 -17.76 17.15
N GLU A 259 4.34 -18.76 16.93
CA GLU A 259 4.12 -19.87 17.87
C GLU A 259 3.75 -19.43 19.30
N VAL A 260 3.12 -18.24 19.43
CA VAL A 260 2.63 -17.77 20.72
C VAL A 260 1.42 -18.59 21.12
N PRO A 261 1.48 -19.32 22.24
CA PRO A 261 0.35 -20.18 22.63
C PRO A 261 -0.88 -19.34 23.02
N PHE A 262 -2.00 -19.58 22.36
CA PHE A 262 -3.29 -19.03 22.76
C PHE A 262 -3.90 -19.95 23.82
N VAL A 263 -3.38 -19.85 25.04
CA VAL A 263 -3.82 -20.62 26.20
C VAL A 263 -4.50 -19.67 27.18
N ASN A 264 -5.65 -20.09 27.70
CA ASN A 264 -6.50 -19.26 28.54
C ASN A 264 -7.04 -18.05 27.76
N ASN A 265 -6.93 -16.86 28.33
CA ASN A 265 -7.43 -15.62 27.73
C ASN A 265 -6.28 -14.83 27.07
N VAL A 266 -6.40 -14.56 25.79
CA VAL A 266 -5.44 -13.78 25.02
C VAL A 266 -6.12 -12.56 24.40
N VAL A 267 -5.50 -11.41 24.56
CA VAL A 267 -5.91 -10.18 23.88
C VAL A 267 -4.84 -9.83 22.85
N THR A 268 -5.21 -9.64 21.61
CA THR A 268 -4.34 -9.07 20.58
C THR A 268 -4.76 -7.64 20.30
N ILE A 269 -3.79 -6.75 20.22
CA ILE A 269 -3.99 -5.33 19.89
C ILE A 269 -3.00 -5.01 18.77
N ASP A 270 -3.54 -4.60 17.64
CA ASP A 270 -2.76 -4.14 16.49
C ASP A 270 -3.01 -2.65 16.30
N ILE A 271 -1.98 -1.82 16.53
CA ILE A 271 -2.07 -0.37 16.41
C ILE A 271 -1.40 0.02 15.10
N GLY A 272 -2.21 0.20 14.06
CA GLY A 272 -1.76 0.59 12.74
C GLY A 272 -1.58 2.11 12.56
N GLY A 273 -1.52 2.55 11.30
CA GLY A 273 -1.48 3.97 10.94
C GLY A 273 -2.83 4.69 11.09
N GLY A 274 -3.94 4.01 10.83
CA GLY A 274 -5.29 4.60 10.80
C GLY A 274 -6.33 3.91 11.66
N THR A 275 -6.05 2.70 12.15
CA THR A 275 -6.92 1.92 13.04
C THR A 275 -6.13 1.22 14.12
N SER A 276 -6.82 0.95 15.21
CA SER A 276 -6.41 -0.04 16.21
C SER A 276 -7.38 -1.19 16.18
N ASP A 277 -6.89 -2.39 15.92
CA ASP A 277 -7.64 -3.61 15.74
C ASP A 277 -7.44 -4.53 16.94
N LEU A 278 -8.56 -5.01 17.49
CA LEU A 278 -8.59 -5.73 18.75
C LEU A 278 -9.26 -7.08 18.57
N SER A 279 -8.67 -8.14 19.12
CA SER A 279 -9.40 -9.41 19.31
C SER A 279 -9.12 -10.03 20.68
N ILE A 280 -10.15 -10.68 21.24
CA ILE A 280 -10.12 -11.37 22.54
C ILE A 280 -10.46 -12.82 22.31
N TRP A 281 -9.59 -13.68 22.79
CA TRP A 281 -9.64 -15.11 22.59
C TRP A 281 -9.65 -15.84 23.94
N GLN A 282 -10.38 -16.93 24.01
CA GLN A 282 -10.26 -17.91 25.08
C GLN A 282 -9.82 -19.24 24.45
N ASP A 283 -8.65 -19.70 24.82
CA ASP A 283 -7.95 -20.78 24.14
C ASP A 283 -7.86 -20.50 22.63
N THR A 284 -8.54 -21.23 21.78
CA THR A 284 -8.56 -20.97 20.33
C THR A 284 -9.89 -20.38 19.84
N LYS A 285 -10.82 -20.06 20.76
CA LYS A 285 -12.13 -19.52 20.44
C LYS A 285 -12.11 -17.99 20.47
N LEU A 286 -12.49 -17.36 19.38
CA LEU A 286 -12.68 -15.92 19.32
C LEU A 286 -13.94 -15.55 20.12
N LEU A 287 -13.80 -14.71 21.15
CA LEU A 287 -14.89 -14.19 21.96
C LEU A 287 -15.35 -12.82 21.49
N TRP A 288 -14.40 -11.95 21.14
CA TRP A 288 -14.67 -10.56 20.78
C TRP A 288 -13.68 -10.05 19.75
N ARG A 289 -14.14 -9.18 18.90
CA ARG A 289 -13.28 -8.41 17.99
C ARG A 289 -13.90 -7.04 17.73
N ASN A 290 -13.05 -6.06 17.54
CA ASN A 290 -13.44 -4.69 17.19
C ASN A 290 -12.29 -3.96 16.51
N SER A 291 -12.62 -2.86 15.86
CA SER A 291 -11.67 -1.93 15.27
C SER A 291 -12.17 -0.51 15.50
N PHE A 292 -11.27 0.39 15.82
CA PHE A 292 -11.62 1.80 16.01
C PHE A 292 -10.56 2.71 15.39
N ARG A 293 -11.03 3.89 14.98
CA ARG A 293 -10.20 4.90 14.28
C ARG A 293 -9.46 5.77 15.29
N LEU A 294 -8.51 5.18 15.98
CA LEU A 294 -7.54 5.86 16.84
C LEU A 294 -6.21 5.11 16.71
N ALA A 295 -5.23 5.75 16.10
CA ALA A 295 -4.01 5.08 15.70
C ALA A 295 -2.82 6.03 15.64
N GLY A 296 -1.70 5.57 15.12
CA GLY A 296 -0.45 6.33 15.10
C GLY A 296 -0.56 7.70 14.41
N LYS A 297 -1.37 7.83 13.34
CA LYS A 297 -1.59 9.11 12.67
C LYS A 297 -2.28 10.14 13.56
N ASP A 298 -3.28 9.71 14.31
CA ASP A 298 -4.07 10.62 15.15
C ASP A 298 -3.23 11.25 16.25
N VAL A 299 -2.26 10.49 16.77
CA VAL A 299 -1.36 10.97 17.82
C VAL A 299 -0.16 11.69 17.21
N LEU A 300 0.66 10.99 16.43
CA LEU A 300 1.97 11.48 16.02
C LEU A 300 1.89 12.50 14.89
N ILE A 301 1.19 12.18 13.80
CA ILE A 301 1.15 13.07 12.62
C ILE A 301 0.43 14.37 12.95
N ASN A 302 -0.73 14.29 13.62
CA ASN A 302 -1.48 15.47 14.02
C ASN A 302 -0.69 16.34 15.01
N TYR A 303 0.01 15.72 15.96
CA TYR A 303 0.83 16.46 16.91
C TYR A 303 1.99 17.19 16.22
N LEU A 304 2.74 16.50 15.36
CA LEU A 304 3.87 17.07 14.64
C LEU A 304 3.43 18.15 13.64
N THR A 305 2.24 18.00 13.02
CA THR A 305 1.67 19.03 12.12
C THR A 305 1.47 20.36 12.85
N ASN A 306 1.12 20.33 14.12
CA ASN A 306 0.93 21.51 14.94
C ASN A 306 2.22 21.96 15.65
N ASN A 307 3.21 21.08 15.77
CA ASN A 307 4.47 21.28 16.50
C ASN A 307 5.69 21.00 15.62
N LEU A 308 5.73 21.60 14.43
CA LEU A 308 6.74 21.31 13.41
C LEU A 308 8.18 21.47 13.92
N THR A 309 8.42 22.39 14.86
CA THR A 309 9.74 22.61 15.47
C THR A 309 10.30 21.37 16.18
N LEU A 310 9.44 20.44 16.64
CA LEU A 310 9.86 19.19 17.25
C LEU A 310 10.61 18.29 16.23
N ILE A 311 10.21 18.34 14.97
CA ILE A 311 10.92 17.63 13.88
C ILE A 311 12.38 18.10 13.80
N LYS A 312 12.61 19.43 13.89
CA LYS A 312 13.97 19.98 13.92
C LYS A 312 14.78 19.48 15.11
N GLU A 313 14.15 19.36 16.28
CA GLU A 313 14.81 18.84 17.47
C GLU A 313 15.17 17.35 17.34
N ILE A 314 14.28 16.57 16.71
CA ILE A 314 14.52 15.16 16.39
C ILE A 314 15.64 15.02 15.35
N SER A 315 15.64 15.86 14.29
CA SER A 315 16.63 15.84 13.23
C SER A 315 18.06 16.08 13.75
N GLY A 316 18.20 16.97 14.73
CA GLY A 316 19.53 17.30 15.30
C GLY A 316 20.48 17.89 14.28
N ASN A 317 21.56 17.16 13.94
CA ASN A 317 22.58 17.56 12.97
C ASN A 317 22.53 16.71 11.69
N ASP A 318 21.45 15.98 11.46
CA ASP A 318 21.26 15.22 10.23
C ASP A 318 20.82 16.17 9.12
N ASP A 319 21.69 16.35 8.12
CA ASP A 319 21.48 17.33 7.04
C ASP A 319 20.23 17.00 6.21
N LEU A 320 19.97 15.72 5.91
CA LEU A 320 18.79 15.30 5.12
C LEU A 320 17.49 15.54 5.87
N LEU A 321 17.46 15.25 7.17
CA LEU A 321 16.30 15.51 8.00
C LEU A 321 16.09 17.02 8.21
N LEU A 322 17.15 17.81 8.31
CA LEU A 322 17.06 19.27 8.39
C LEU A 322 16.54 19.89 7.10
N GLU A 323 16.99 19.40 5.94
CA GLU A 323 16.49 19.84 4.64
C GLU A 323 15.02 19.45 4.46
N SER A 324 14.64 18.24 4.86
CA SER A 324 13.23 17.79 4.90
C SER A 324 12.38 18.70 5.78
N TYR A 325 12.88 19.09 6.95
CA TYR A 325 12.21 20.04 7.84
C TYR A 325 12.04 21.42 7.18
N GLN A 326 13.05 21.94 6.50
CA GLN A 326 12.97 23.23 5.78
C GLN A 326 11.91 23.16 4.66
N THR A 327 11.89 22.07 3.91
CA THR A 327 10.88 21.83 2.87
C THR A 327 9.47 21.77 3.46
N LEU A 328 9.27 21.06 4.58
CA LEU A 328 8.00 21.04 5.31
C LEU A 328 7.57 22.42 5.79
N GLN A 329 8.53 23.24 6.23
CA GLN A 329 8.23 24.63 6.61
C GLN A 329 7.71 25.47 5.43
N SER A 330 8.19 25.26 4.23
CA SER A 330 7.75 26.00 3.03
C SER A 330 6.29 25.71 2.67
N ILE A 331 5.78 24.51 2.99
CA ILE A 331 4.40 24.08 2.71
C ILE A 331 3.47 24.18 3.92
N ARG A 332 3.91 24.77 5.03
CA ARG A 332 3.17 24.83 6.30
C ARG A 332 1.77 25.46 6.24
N THR A 333 1.53 26.32 5.24
CA THR A 333 0.23 26.97 5.03
C THR A 333 -0.84 26.00 4.52
N ASN A 334 -0.44 24.91 3.86
CA ASN A 334 -1.31 23.83 3.41
C ASN A 334 -1.23 22.66 4.39
N LYS A 335 -2.14 22.62 5.36
CA LYS A 335 -2.13 21.62 6.42
C LYS A 335 -2.20 20.18 5.91
N SER A 336 -2.93 19.92 4.82
CA SER A 336 -3.04 18.58 4.23
C SER A 336 -1.71 18.14 3.63
N LYS A 337 -1.07 18.98 2.82
CA LYS A 337 0.25 18.68 2.24
C LYS A 337 1.31 18.54 3.34
N LEU A 338 1.25 19.40 4.37
CA LEU A 338 2.15 19.31 5.53
C LEU A 338 1.99 17.97 6.26
N ALA A 339 0.77 17.54 6.55
CA ALA A 339 0.50 16.26 7.20
C ALA A 339 1.03 15.07 6.38
N ASN A 340 0.81 15.10 5.05
CA ASN A 340 1.33 14.09 4.15
C ASN A 340 2.88 14.07 4.13
N GLY A 341 3.52 15.24 4.13
CA GLY A 341 4.97 15.35 4.20
C GLY A 341 5.55 14.84 5.53
N ILE A 342 4.88 15.11 6.64
CA ILE A 342 5.24 14.56 7.95
C ILE A 342 5.05 13.04 7.95
N GLU A 343 3.99 12.54 7.33
CA GLU A 343 3.78 11.10 7.19
C GLU A 343 4.91 10.42 6.41
N LEU A 344 5.35 11.01 5.29
CA LEU A 344 6.52 10.54 4.54
C LEU A 344 7.77 10.50 5.43
N LEU A 345 8.02 11.60 6.16
CA LEU A 345 9.20 11.71 7.01
C LEU A 345 9.21 10.70 8.15
N VAL A 346 8.10 10.58 8.88
CA VAL A 346 7.97 9.68 10.06
C VAL A 346 8.12 8.21 9.67
N ASN A 347 7.72 7.84 8.46
CA ASN A 347 7.89 6.48 7.95
C ASN A 347 9.29 6.21 7.36
N SER A 348 10.18 7.19 7.36
CA SER A 348 11.56 6.96 6.92
C SER A 348 12.39 6.28 8.01
N PRO A 349 13.25 5.32 7.63
CA PRO A 349 14.18 4.71 8.57
C PRO A 349 15.08 5.74 9.26
N GLN A 350 15.53 6.78 8.55
CA GLN A 350 16.38 7.83 9.07
C GLN A 350 15.70 8.59 10.21
N PHE A 351 14.43 8.98 10.03
CA PHE A 351 13.69 9.66 11.09
C PHE A 351 13.45 8.74 12.29
N GLY A 352 13.10 7.49 12.05
CA GLY A 352 12.89 6.50 13.11
C GLY A 352 14.15 6.31 13.96
N GLU A 353 15.32 6.23 13.33
CA GLU A 353 16.60 6.10 14.01
C GLU A 353 16.96 7.39 14.78
N ALA A 354 16.81 8.54 14.17
CA ALA A 354 17.04 9.83 14.81
C ALA A 354 16.14 10.02 16.04
N PHE A 355 14.85 9.69 15.90
CA PHE A 355 13.88 9.75 17.01
C PHE A 355 14.26 8.81 18.15
N LYS A 356 14.60 7.55 17.85
CA LYS A 356 15.04 6.57 18.85
C LYS A 356 16.27 7.05 19.60
N ASN A 357 17.29 7.52 18.89
CA ASN A 357 18.57 7.96 19.47
C ASN A 357 18.44 9.24 20.31
N ARG A 358 17.45 10.07 20.04
CA ARG A 358 17.21 11.35 20.73
C ARG A 358 15.99 11.34 21.64
N PHE A 359 15.31 10.22 21.78
CA PHE A 359 14.05 10.11 22.51
C PHE A 359 14.12 10.74 23.91
N SER A 360 15.09 10.35 24.73
CA SER A 360 15.22 10.88 26.10
C SER A 360 15.48 12.39 26.15
N MET A 361 16.26 12.91 25.20
CA MET A 361 16.55 14.34 25.12
C MET A 361 15.31 15.13 24.65
N VAL A 362 14.61 14.62 23.66
CA VAL A 362 13.43 15.27 23.07
C VAL A 362 12.28 15.25 24.08
N THR A 363 12.01 14.11 24.73
CA THR A 363 10.92 13.97 25.71
C THR A 363 11.22 14.65 27.05
N GLY A 364 12.46 15.07 27.28
CA GLY A 364 12.83 15.94 28.41
C GLY A 364 12.43 17.41 28.24
N LYS A 365 12.10 17.84 27.02
CA LYS A 365 11.64 19.19 26.71
C LYS A 365 10.11 19.25 26.69
N GLU A 366 9.55 20.45 26.86
CA GLU A 366 8.11 20.70 26.99
C GLU A 366 7.29 19.98 25.92
N LYS A 367 7.53 20.26 24.64
CA LYS A 367 6.76 19.68 23.51
C LYS A 367 6.98 18.17 23.36
N GLY A 368 8.18 17.69 23.58
CA GLY A 368 8.43 16.25 23.55
C GLY A 368 7.76 15.54 24.72
N LYS A 369 7.69 16.18 25.90
CA LYS A 369 6.93 15.69 27.04
C LYS A 369 5.43 15.62 26.73
N GLU A 370 4.87 16.67 26.13
CA GLU A 370 3.46 16.67 25.71
C GLU A 370 3.15 15.51 24.71
N LEU A 371 4.04 15.26 23.74
CA LEU A 371 3.87 14.14 22.82
C LEU A 371 3.89 12.80 23.55
N ARG A 372 4.81 12.62 24.48
CA ARG A 372 4.89 11.42 25.32
C ARG A 372 3.61 11.25 26.13
N ASP A 373 3.18 12.30 26.85
CA ASP A 373 2.00 12.26 27.69
C ASP A 373 0.73 11.97 26.88
N LEU A 374 0.62 12.53 25.66
CA LEU A 374 -0.45 12.22 24.70
C LEU A 374 -0.42 10.75 24.26
N THR A 375 0.75 10.20 23.96
CA THR A 375 0.92 8.81 23.59
C THR A 375 0.53 7.87 24.74
N GLU A 376 0.99 8.17 25.97
CA GLU A 376 0.64 7.42 27.17
C GLU A 376 -0.87 7.45 27.45
N LEU A 377 -1.50 8.63 27.27
CA LEU A 377 -2.97 8.78 27.42
C LEU A 377 -3.72 7.93 26.38
N THR A 378 -3.26 7.94 25.14
CA THR A 378 -3.88 7.16 24.05
C THR A 378 -3.80 5.66 24.32
N LEU A 379 -2.61 5.16 24.69
CA LEU A 379 -2.41 3.75 25.04
C LEU A 379 -3.23 3.35 26.27
N SER A 380 -3.27 4.22 27.27
CA SER A 380 -4.10 4.00 28.46
C SER A 380 -5.58 3.95 28.12
N GLY A 381 -6.05 4.78 27.21
CA GLY A 381 -7.43 4.75 26.70
C GLY A 381 -7.78 3.44 26.01
N ILE A 382 -6.86 2.93 25.17
CA ILE A 382 -7.02 1.63 24.49
C ILE A 382 -7.10 0.50 25.54
N LEU A 383 -6.18 0.47 26.50
CA LEU A 383 -6.15 -0.55 27.56
C LEU A 383 -7.39 -0.47 28.47
N TYR A 384 -7.86 0.74 28.76
CA TYR A 384 -9.10 0.93 29.51
C TYR A 384 -10.29 0.36 28.75
N TYR A 385 -10.42 0.65 27.44
CA TYR A 385 -11.46 0.06 26.61
C TYR A 385 -11.41 -1.46 26.62
N VAL A 386 -10.22 -2.05 26.45
CA VAL A 386 -10.03 -3.50 26.54
C VAL A 386 -10.53 -4.04 27.87
N SER A 387 -10.17 -3.39 28.97
CA SER A 387 -10.60 -3.82 30.32
C SER A 387 -12.13 -3.80 30.49
N GLN A 388 -12.81 -2.78 29.93
CA GLN A 388 -14.27 -2.71 29.96
C GLN A 388 -14.93 -3.86 29.15
N VAL A 389 -14.36 -4.17 27.98
CA VAL A 389 -14.84 -5.29 27.16
C VAL A 389 -14.65 -6.63 27.89
N VAL A 390 -13.47 -6.85 28.46
CA VAL A 390 -13.18 -8.08 29.24
C VAL A 390 -14.15 -8.21 30.44
N ASN A 391 -14.35 -7.13 31.18
CA ASN A 391 -15.31 -7.15 32.30
C ASN A 391 -16.73 -7.50 31.84
N HIS A 392 -17.17 -6.90 30.72
CA HIS A 392 -18.48 -7.21 30.14
C HIS A 392 -18.62 -8.68 29.71
N LEU A 393 -17.57 -9.27 29.11
CA LEU A 393 -17.56 -10.68 28.73
C LEU A 393 -17.63 -11.59 29.98
N ILE A 394 -16.91 -11.26 31.05
CA ILE A 394 -16.96 -12.00 32.32
C ILE A 394 -18.37 -11.94 32.92
N GLU A 395 -18.96 -10.75 33.01
CA GLU A 395 -20.30 -10.55 33.56
C GLU A 395 -21.38 -11.28 32.72
N SER A 396 -21.21 -11.29 31.41
CA SER A 396 -22.12 -11.98 30.47
C SER A 396 -21.93 -13.49 30.45
N ARG A 397 -20.94 -14.01 31.18
CA ARG A 397 -20.59 -15.45 31.23
C ARG A 397 -20.27 -16.04 29.84
N VAL A 398 -19.70 -15.25 28.98
CA VAL A 398 -19.22 -15.67 27.64
C VAL A 398 -17.79 -16.19 27.74
#